data_f1bd0b8d60905c9a3c9b93d6bd558c5d
#
_entry.id   f1bd0b8d60905c9a3c9b93d6bd558c5d
#
_cell.length_a   1.000
_cell.length_b   1.000
_cell.length_c   1.000
_cell.angle_alpha   90.00
_cell.angle_beta   90.00
_cell.angle_gamma   90.00
#
_symmetry.space_group_name_H-M   'P 1'
#
loop_
_entity.id
_entity.type
_entity.pdbx_description
1 polymer ?
#
loop_
_entity_poly.entity_id
_entity_poly.type
_entity_poly.pdbx_seq_one_letter_code
_entity_poly.pdbx_strand_id
1 'polypeptide(L)'
;MRNIFNQYSQPENKLTHSLASCLYEDKKLLESFLKKFCSGFFIKTQNINIEQQTIPGLIQDSVDESQKKGLPDALIFDDEKCLIIESKVSSTLTSDQLRRHENTIRRGGFKQIRGIGIVVDIVPKVKLDNWIQITWNDVYSWSYKERNKSEWAKKLLDYFNVLENNMVEDEYLKEGSITEFTGIHFDDENPYSYREGKRQLRLLLKKLKSNKILKEELGINLNHKGRGGIKKVGNLWDYLTFDTGVKNKSFT
;
A
#
# COMPACT_ATOMS: atom_id res chain seq x y z
N MET A 1 -20.37 -10.94 3.75
CA MET A 1 -20.38 -9.81 4.69
C MET A 1 -19.87 -8.56 3.95
N ARG A 2 -20.53 -7.41 4.07
CA ARG A 2 -20.09 -6.17 3.40
C ARG A 2 -18.89 -5.62 4.18
N ASN A 3 -17.73 -5.49 3.54
CA ASN A 3 -16.55 -4.94 4.19
C ASN A 3 -16.73 -3.43 4.41
N ILE A 4 -16.44 -2.94 5.61
CA ILE A 4 -16.60 -1.52 6.00
C ILE A 4 -15.76 -0.58 5.13
N PHE A 5 -14.67 -1.07 4.54
CA PHE A 5 -13.80 -0.28 3.66
C PHE A 5 -14.27 -0.25 2.20
N ASN A 6 -15.34 -0.96 1.84
CA ASN A 6 -15.79 -1.12 0.46
C ASN A 6 -16.80 -0.04 0.03
N GLN A 7 -16.52 1.22 0.39
CA GLN A 7 -17.41 2.37 0.12
C GLN A 7 -17.12 3.03 -1.23
N TYR A 8 -15.92 2.83 -1.78
CA TYR A 8 -15.49 3.43 -3.04
C TYR A 8 -15.43 2.41 -4.17
N SER A 9 -15.59 2.88 -5.41
CA SER A 9 -15.39 2.04 -6.60
C SER A 9 -13.94 1.96 -7.03
N GLN A 10 -13.22 3.09 -6.95
CA GLN A 10 -11.84 3.19 -7.40
C GLN A 10 -10.86 2.54 -6.42
N PRO A 11 -9.89 1.73 -6.90
CA PRO A 11 -8.91 1.05 -6.05
C PRO A 11 -8.07 1.97 -5.18
N GLU A 12 -7.64 3.11 -5.71
CA GLU A 12 -6.87 4.14 -5.00
C GLU A 12 -7.65 4.65 -3.79
N ASN A 13 -8.90 5.03 -3.99
CA ASN A 13 -9.77 5.52 -2.92
C ASN A 13 -10.07 4.45 -1.87
N LYS A 14 -10.21 3.18 -2.28
CA LYS A 14 -10.39 2.05 -1.35
C LYS A 14 -9.19 1.88 -0.42
N LEU A 15 -7.99 1.92 -0.97
CA LEU A 15 -6.75 1.76 -0.20
C LEU A 15 -6.53 2.94 0.76
N THR A 16 -6.68 4.17 0.27
CA THR A 16 -6.51 5.36 1.11
C THR A 16 -7.57 5.42 2.20
N HIS A 17 -8.83 5.11 1.86
CA HIS A 17 -9.92 5.08 2.84
C HIS A 17 -9.66 4.04 3.93
N SER A 18 -9.23 2.85 3.56
CA SER A 18 -8.93 1.81 4.55
C SER A 18 -7.80 2.22 5.50
N LEU A 19 -6.72 2.79 4.94
CA LEU A 19 -5.60 3.30 5.74
C LEU A 19 -6.06 4.42 6.68
N ALA A 20 -6.69 5.46 6.15
CA ALA A 20 -7.11 6.61 6.94
C ALA A 20 -8.14 6.24 8.03
N SER A 21 -9.08 5.34 7.73
CA SER A 21 -10.03 4.83 8.72
C SER A 21 -9.35 4.06 9.84
N CYS A 22 -8.38 3.20 9.52
CA CYS A 22 -7.64 2.48 10.56
C CYS A 22 -6.80 3.42 11.43
N LEU A 23 -6.21 4.46 10.86
CA LEU A 23 -5.47 5.48 11.60
C LEU A 23 -6.39 6.35 12.47
N TYR A 24 -7.61 6.62 12.02
CA TYR A 24 -8.62 7.37 12.78
C TYR A 24 -9.10 6.60 14.01
N GLU A 25 -9.37 5.32 13.86
CA GLU A 25 -9.92 4.46 14.90
C GLU A 25 -8.86 4.04 15.96
N ASP A 26 -7.58 4.02 15.59
CA ASP A 26 -6.50 3.57 16.48
C ASP A 26 -5.39 4.63 16.59
N LYS A 27 -5.45 5.41 17.66
CA LYS A 27 -4.43 6.47 17.93
C LYS A 27 -3.01 5.92 18.07
N LYS A 28 -2.82 4.71 18.62
CA LYS A 28 -1.48 4.11 18.74
C LYS A 28 -0.95 3.71 17.37
N LEU A 29 -1.82 3.24 16.50
CA LEU A 29 -1.49 2.94 15.11
C LEU A 29 -1.13 4.22 14.34
N LEU A 30 -1.89 5.30 14.54
CA LEU A 30 -1.57 6.63 14.00
C LEU A 30 -0.18 7.11 14.46
N GLU A 31 0.13 7.02 15.75
CA GLU A 31 1.44 7.39 16.30
C GLU A 31 2.57 6.58 15.65
N SER A 32 2.37 5.26 15.51
CA SER A 32 3.34 4.39 14.84
C SER A 32 3.54 4.77 13.37
N PHE A 33 2.46 5.10 12.65
CA PHE A 33 2.51 5.56 11.26
C PHE A 33 3.31 6.86 11.13
N LEU A 34 2.99 7.86 11.94
CA LEU A 34 3.66 9.15 11.94
C LEU A 34 5.14 9.02 12.32
N LYS A 35 5.45 8.20 13.33
CA LYS A 35 6.84 7.92 13.72
C LYS A 35 7.62 7.24 12.59
N LYS A 36 6.99 6.32 11.85
CA LYS A 36 7.65 5.59 10.76
C LYS A 36 7.88 6.46 9.52
N PHE A 37 6.87 7.22 9.09
CA PHE A 37 6.89 7.91 7.79
C PHE A 37 7.04 9.43 7.89
N CYS A 38 6.76 10.04 9.04
CA CYS A 38 6.80 11.50 9.25
C CYS A 38 7.42 11.91 10.57
N SER A 39 8.51 11.23 10.97
CA SER A 39 9.15 11.48 12.27
C SER A 39 9.41 12.96 12.50
N GLY A 40 9.04 13.44 13.71
CA GLY A 40 9.27 14.80 14.16
C GLY A 40 8.35 15.87 13.54
N PHE A 41 7.39 15.51 12.68
CA PHE A 41 6.47 16.50 12.11
C PHE A 41 5.40 16.92 13.13
N PHE A 42 4.71 15.97 13.73
CA PHE A 42 3.81 16.24 14.85
C PHE A 42 4.53 16.00 16.17
N ILE A 43 4.42 16.96 17.11
CA ILE A 43 5.05 16.85 18.44
C ILE A 43 4.13 16.13 19.43
N LYS A 44 2.81 16.41 19.32
CA LYS A 44 1.77 15.79 20.14
C LYS A 44 0.68 15.24 19.24
N THR A 45 0.23 14.02 19.52
CA THR A 45 -0.81 13.35 18.75
C THR A 45 -2.22 13.51 19.31
N GLN A 46 -2.37 14.22 20.44
CA GLN A 46 -3.64 14.33 21.17
C GLN A 46 -4.72 15.10 20.42
N ASN A 47 -4.34 16.08 19.58
CA ASN A 47 -5.25 16.96 18.85
C ASN A 47 -5.18 16.75 17.33
N ILE A 48 -4.78 15.57 16.90
CA ILE A 48 -4.70 15.27 15.46
C ILE A 48 -6.07 14.84 14.95
N ASN A 49 -6.50 15.47 13.87
CA ASN A 49 -7.68 15.12 13.10
C ASN A 49 -7.27 14.42 11.80
N ILE A 50 -8.16 13.58 11.28
CA ILE A 50 -8.00 12.90 10.00
C ILE A 50 -9.27 13.14 9.18
N GLU A 51 -9.11 13.64 7.96
CA GLU A 51 -10.19 13.87 7.02
C GLU A 51 -9.84 13.31 5.64
N GLN A 52 -10.86 12.96 4.86
CA GLN A 52 -10.71 12.36 3.54
C GLN A 52 -11.50 13.16 2.50
N GLN A 53 -10.88 13.42 1.35
CA GLN A 53 -11.48 14.10 0.19
C GLN A 53 -12.24 15.39 0.58
N THR A 54 -11.68 16.15 1.51
CA THR A 54 -12.26 17.41 1.99
C THR A 54 -11.15 18.41 2.30
N ILE A 55 -11.53 19.66 2.55
CA ILE A 55 -10.64 20.70 3.11
C ILE A 55 -11.14 20.98 4.53
N PRO A 56 -10.28 20.94 5.55
CA PRO A 56 -10.67 21.24 6.92
C PRO A 56 -11.39 22.58 7.05
N GLY A 57 -12.54 22.57 7.72
CA GLY A 57 -13.34 23.79 7.96
C GLY A 57 -14.32 24.18 6.84
N LEU A 58 -14.38 23.44 5.72
CA LEU A 58 -15.43 23.61 4.73
C LEU A 58 -16.64 22.72 5.06
N ILE A 59 -17.82 23.34 5.03
CA ILE A 59 -19.09 22.61 5.18
C ILE A 59 -19.30 21.74 3.92
N GLN A 60 -19.42 20.43 4.09
CA GLN A 60 -19.50 19.44 3.00
C GLN A 60 -20.66 19.66 2.01
N ASP A 61 -21.72 20.34 2.43
CA ASP A 61 -22.94 20.51 1.63
C ASP A 61 -22.79 21.53 0.48
N SER A 62 -21.65 22.24 0.39
CA SER A 62 -21.42 23.31 -0.59
C SER A 62 -20.36 23.00 -1.65
N VAL A 63 -19.75 21.81 -1.63
CA VAL A 63 -18.65 21.49 -2.55
C VAL A 63 -19.22 20.82 -3.80
N ASP A 64 -19.24 21.57 -4.90
CA ASP A 64 -19.57 21.06 -6.23
C ASP A 64 -18.64 19.91 -6.64
N GLU A 65 -19.13 18.89 -7.36
CA GLU A 65 -18.33 17.72 -7.79
C GLU A 65 -17.07 18.11 -8.59
N SER A 66 -17.11 19.26 -9.28
CA SER A 66 -15.96 19.82 -9.99
C SER A 66 -14.84 20.27 -9.05
N GLN A 67 -15.15 20.66 -7.83
CA GLN A 67 -14.18 21.07 -6.80
C GLN A 67 -13.54 19.85 -6.11
N LYS A 68 -14.23 18.71 -6.04
CA LYS A 68 -13.68 17.46 -5.49
C LYS A 68 -12.48 16.93 -6.27
N LYS A 69 -12.38 17.21 -7.56
CA LYS A 69 -11.24 16.81 -8.42
C LYS A 69 -9.89 17.42 -8.05
N GLY A 70 -9.85 18.40 -7.16
CA GLY A 70 -8.61 19.05 -6.70
C GLY A 70 -8.26 18.77 -5.25
N LEU A 71 -9.01 17.92 -4.55
CA LEU A 71 -8.78 17.63 -3.14
C LEU A 71 -7.79 16.47 -2.97
N PRO A 72 -6.95 16.50 -1.93
CA PRO A 72 -6.11 15.35 -1.58
C PRO A 72 -6.95 14.16 -1.11
N ASP A 73 -6.39 12.96 -1.24
CA ASP A 73 -7.09 11.74 -0.83
C ASP A 73 -7.35 11.68 0.67
N ALA A 74 -6.39 12.12 1.50
CA ALA A 74 -6.57 12.25 2.93
C ALA A 74 -5.66 13.32 3.54
N LEU A 75 -6.07 13.85 4.68
CA LEU A 75 -5.37 14.83 5.47
C LEU A 75 -5.25 14.38 6.93
N ILE A 76 -4.07 14.56 7.51
CA ILE A 76 -3.82 14.37 8.94
C ILE A 76 -3.30 15.70 9.45
N PHE A 77 -4.01 16.35 10.39
CA PHE A 77 -3.69 17.72 10.75
C PHE A 77 -3.99 18.06 12.21
N ASP A 78 -3.30 19.07 12.72
CA ASP A 78 -3.60 19.82 13.94
C ASP A 78 -3.90 21.29 13.59
N ASP A 79 -3.89 22.20 14.54
CA ASP A 79 -4.21 23.61 14.33
C ASP A 79 -3.20 24.35 13.42
N GLU A 80 -1.97 23.86 13.28
CA GLU A 80 -0.90 24.55 12.55
C GLU A 80 -0.31 23.73 11.41
N LYS A 81 -0.36 22.40 11.52
CA LYS A 81 0.35 21.45 10.66
C LYS A 81 -0.61 20.58 9.91
N CYS A 82 -0.31 20.33 8.65
CA CYS A 82 -1.08 19.44 7.82
C CYS A 82 -0.16 18.49 7.06
N LEU A 83 -0.41 17.17 7.20
CA LEU A 83 0.18 16.12 6.41
C LEU A 83 -0.82 15.71 5.35
N ILE A 84 -0.44 15.90 4.09
CA ILE A 84 -1.24 15.51 2.92
C ILE A 84 -0.89 14.07 2.54
N ILE A 85 -1.89 13.24 2.31
CA ILE A 85 -1.72 11.90 1.73
C ILE A 85 -2.35 11.90 0.35
N GLU A 86 -1.57 11.53 -0.65
CA GLU A 86 -2.00 11.29 -2.02
C GLU A 86 -1.56 9.92 -2.46
N SER A 87 -2.45 9.13 -3.02
CA SER A 87 -2.16 7.76 -3.42
C SER A 87 -2.36 7.53 -4.91
N LYS A 88 -1.60 6.61 -5.47
CA LYS A 88 -1.73 6.16 -6.85
C LYS A 88 -1.51 4.65 -6.94
N VAL A 89 -2.37 4.01 -7.71
CA VAL A 89 -2.30 2.58 -8.00
C VAL A 89 -1.98 2.35 -9.47
N SER A 90 -2.79 2.93 -10.36
CA SER A 90 -2.67 2.75 -11.82
C SER A 90 -2.09 3.94 -12.54
N SER A 91 -2.02 5.09 -11.89
CA SER A 91 -1.50 6.32 -12.44
C SER A 91 -0.23 6.79 -11.70
N THR A 92 0.47 7.78 -12.25
CA THR A 92 1.68 8.34 -11.64
C THR A 92 1.38 9.60 -10.86
N LEU A 93 2.11 9.83 -9.77
CA LEU A 93 2.13 11.11 -9.08
C LEU A 93 2.80 12.16 -9.97
N THR A 94 2.22 13.36 -10.02
CA THR A 94 2.81 14.49 -10.73
C THR A 94 3.11 15.64 -9.77
N SER A 95 4.24 16.31 -9.98
CA SER A 95 4.64 17.47 -9.16
C SER A 95 3.57 18.58 -9.18
N ASP A 96 2.89 18.77 -10.31
CA ASP A 96 1.87 19.81 -10.44
C ASP A 96 0.63 19.51 -9.61
N GLN A 97 0.22 18.24 -9.53
CA GLN A 97 -0.88 17.80 -8.66
C GLN A 97 -0.52 18.07 -7.19
N LEU A 98 0.65 17.62 -6.77
CA LEU A 98 1.09 17.78 -5.38
C LEU A 98 1.24 19.25 -4.96
N ARG A 99 1.76 20.11 -5.85
CA ARG A 99 1.81 21.56 -5.63
C ARG A 99 0.42 22.20 -5.52
N ARG A 100 -0.55 21.74 -6.32
CA ARG A 100 -1.94 22.23 -6.21
C ARG A 100 -2.53 21.88 -4.85
N HIS A 101 -2.35 20.64 -4.38
CA HIS A 101 -2.80 20.23 -3.05
C HIS A 101 -2.16 21.07 -1.94
N GLU A 102 -0.83 21.25 -2.00
CA GLU A 102 -0.10 22.07 -1.04
C GLU A 102 -0.61 23.52 -1.00
N ASN A 103 -0.82 24.12 -2.19
CA ASN A 103 -1.34 25.49 -2.29
C ASN A 103 -2.78 25.61 -1.75
N THR A 104 -3.62 24.59 -1.99
CA THR A 104 -4.98 24.56 -1.47
C THR A 104 -4.97 24.51 0.05
N ILE A 105 -4.19 23.64 0.65
CA ILE A 105 -4.07 23.50 2.10
C ILE A 105 -3.44 24.76 2.74
N ARG A 106 -2.46 25.38 2.08
CA ARG A 106 -1.87 26.64 2.53
C ARG A 106 -2.88 27.79 2.57
N ARG A 107 -3.78 27.86 1.58
CA ARG A 107 -4.89 28.83 1.58
C ARG A 107 -5.89 28.57 2.71
N GLY A 108 -6.02 27.31 3.18
CA GLY A 108 -6.78 26.93 4.36
C GLY A 108 -6.16 27.38 5.70
N GLY A 109 -4.99 28.04 5.69
CA GLY A 109 -4.38 28.64 6.87
C GLY A 109 -3.27 27.82 7.50
N PHE A 110 -2.96 26.62 7.02
CA PHE A 110 -1.89 25.81 7.59
C PHE A 110 -0.50 26.39 7.28
N LYS A 111 0.32 26.51 8.33
CA LYS A 111 1.67 27.12 8.25
C LYS A 111 2.73 26.09 7.84
N GLN A 112 2.59 24.86 8.32
CA GLN A 112 3.53 23.77 8.05
C GLN A 112 2.81 22.65 7.31
N ILE A 113 3.31 22.33 6.13
CA ILE A 113 2.70 21.33 5.26
C ILE A 113 3.78 20.31 4.85
N ARG A 114 3.46 19.03 4.98
CA ARG A 114 4.20 17.91 4.42
C ARG A 114 3.28 17.04 3.60
N GLY A 115 3.86 16.25 2.69
CA GLY A 115 3.11 15.29 1.90
C GLY A 115 3.74 13.91 1.90
N ILE A 116 2.88 12.90 1.84
CA ILE A 116 3.24 11.51 1.54
C ILE A 116 2.53 11.11 0.25
N GLY A 117 3.31 10.76 -0.76
CA GLY A 117 2.82 10.08 -1.95
C GLY A 117 2.93 8.57 -1.77
N ILE A 118 1.81 7.85 -1.79
CA ILE A 118 1.79 6.38 -1.68
C ILE A 118 1.53 5.80 -3.06
N VAL A 119 2.49 5.04 -3.58
CA VAL A 119 2.46 4.52 -4.96
C VAL A 119 2.69 3.02 -4.99
N VAL A 120 2.44 2.38 -6.11
CA VAL A 120 2.82 0.97 -6.33
C VAL A 120 4.33 0.89 -6.59
N ASP A 121 4.84 1.74 -7.48
CA ASP A 121 6.26 1.82 -7.82
C ASP A 121 6.78 3.26 -7.63
N ILE A 122 7.98 3.41 -7.04
CA ILE A 122 8.59 4.74 -6.79
C ILE A 122 9.12 5.42 -8.08
N VAL A 123 9.07 4.77 -9.20
CA VAL A 123 9.57 5.30 -10.47
C VAL A 123 8.40 5.77 -11.35
N PRO A 124 8.37 7.04 -11.80
CA PRO A 124 9.35 8.10 -11.55
C PRO A 124 9.25 8.75 -10.17
N LYS A 125 10.37 9.11 -9.58
CA LYS A 125 10.40 9.80 -8.27
C LYS A 125 10.05 11.29 -8.47
N VAL A 126 9.02 11.74 -7.75
CA VAL A 126 8.67 13.15 -7.68
C VAL A 126 9.67 13.90 -6.78
N LYS A 127 10.22 15.01 -7.30
CA LYS A 127 11.17 15.86 -6.55
C LYS A 127 10.46 17.09 -6.04
N LEU A 128 10.00 17.03 -4.78
CA LEU A 128 9.45 18.14 -4.01
C LEU A 128 9.97 18.03 -2.57
N ASP A 129 10.51 19.11 -2.04
CA ASP A 129 11.23 19.12 -0.75
C ASP A 129 10.35 18.71 0.44
N ASN A 130 9.06 19.05 0.40
CA ASN A 130 8.10 18.75 1.47
C ASN A 130 7.40 17.40 1.30
N TRP A 131 7.75 16.62 0.27
CA TRP A 131 7.09 15.36 -0.04
C TRP A 131 8.04 14.19 0.07
N ILE A 132 7.55 13.14 0.68
CA ILE A 132 8.17 11.81 0.60
C ILE A 132 7.32 10.90 -0.27
N GLN A 133 7.95 9.95 -0.90
CA GLN A 133 7.28 8.94 -1.71
C GLN A 133 7.58 7.57 -1.11
N ILE A 134 6.53 6.83 -0.78
CA ILE A 134 6.59 5.48 -0.23
C ILE A 134 5.73 4.55 -1.10
N THR A 135 5.88 3.25 -0.91
CA THR A 135 5.05 2.27 -1.62
C THR A 135 3.92 1.74 -0.75
N TRP A 136 2.87 1.23 -1.38
CA TRP A 136 1.86 0.44 -0.68
C TRP A 136 2.45 -0.78 0.01
N ASN A 137 3.53 -1.33 -0.53
CA ASN A 137 4.31 -2.41 0.08
C ASN A 137 4.99 -1.97 1.40
N ASP A 138 5.46 -0.72 1.48
CA ASP A 138 6.00 -0.16 2.73
C ASP A 138 4.90 -0.03 3.79
N VAL A 139 3.70 0.40 3.38
CA VAL A 139 2.52 0.50 4.27
C VAL A 139 2.08 -0.90 4.73
N TYR A 140 2.06 -1.88 3.82
CA TYR A 140 1.78 -3.28 4.17
C TYR A 140 2.78 -3.82 5.18
N SER A 141 4.07 -3.68 4.90
CA SER A 141 5.16 -4.13 5.78
C SER A 141 5.11 -3.48 7.17
N TRP A 142 4.77 -2.20 7.23
CA TRP A 142 4.55 -1.50 8.50
C TRP A 142 3.34 -2.07 9.24
N SER A 143 2.19 -2.20 8.59
CA SER A 143 0.96 -2.76 9.19
C SER A 143 1.22 -4.19 9.70
N TYR A 144 1.99 -4.98 8.96
CA TYR A 144 2.35 -6.34 9.37
C TYR A 144 3.14 -6.37 10.69
N LYS A 145 4.05 -5.41 10.90
CA LYS A 145 4.79 -5.28 12.17
C LYS A 145 3.91 -4.87 13.34
N GLU A 146 2.86 -4.09 13.07
CA GLU A 146 1.95 -3.59 14.09
C GLU A 146 0.76 -4.53 14.38
N ARG A 147 0.52 -5.58 13.57
CA ARG A 147 -0.66 -6.46 13.66
C ARG A 147 -0.90 -7.11 15.02
N ASN A 148 0.15 -7.40 15.78
CA ASN A 148 0.03 -8.01 17.10
C ASN A 148 -0.25 -6.98 18.22
N LYS A 149 -0.21 -5.68 17.90
CA LYS A 149 -0.43 -4.58 18.83
C LYS A 149 -1.71 -3.81 18.52
N SER A 150 -2.27 -3.98 17.33
CA SER A 150 -3.42 -3.24 16.82
C SER A 150 -4.33 -4.16 16.00
N GLU A 151 -5.58 -4.29 16.44
CA GLU A 151 -6.62 -4.99 15.68
C GLU A 151 -6.93 -4.26 14.35
N TRP A 152 -6.79 -2.93 14.33
CA TRP A 152 -6.97 -2.16 13.10
C TRP A 152 -5.85 -2.39 12.08
N ALA A 153 -4.62 -2.61 12.54
CA ALA A 153 -3.53 -3.04 11.66
C ALA A 153 -3.79 -4.42 11.05
N LYS A 154 -4.33 -5.36 11.84
CA LYS A 154 -4.73 -6.69 11.35
C LYS A 154 -5.83 -6.58 10.30
N LYS A 155 -6.90 -5.82 10.57
CA LYS A 155 -7.99 -5.58 9.62
C LYS A 155 -7.51 -4.92 8.31
N LEU A 156 -6.57 -3.99 8.42
CA LEU A 156 -5.96 -3.34 7.25
C LEU A 156 -5.19 -4.33 6.37
N LEU A 157 -4.41 -5.22 6.98
CA LEU A 157 -3.70 -6.28 6.27
C LEU A 157 -4.65 -7.24 5.55
N ASP A 158 -5.68 -7.70 6.24
CA ASP A 158 -6.68 -8.60 5.65
C ASP A 158 -7.37 -7.93 4.46
N TYR A 159 -7.67 -6.64 4.58
CA TYR A 159 -8.25 -5.89 3.50
C TYR A 159 -7.31 -5.72 2.30
N PHE A 160 -6.02 -5.42 2.53
CA PHE A 160 -5.03 -5.33 1.47
C PHE A 160 -4.87 -6.65 0.71
N ASN A 161 -4.86 -7.78 1.42
CA ASN A 161 -4.82 -9.10 0.81
C ASN A 161 -6.02 -9.35 -0.11
N VAL A 162 -7.24 -9.05 0.36
CA VAL A 162 -8.47 -9.21 -0.43
C VAL A 162 -8.46 -8.28 -1.64
N LEU A 163 -8.04 -7.04 -1.46
CA LEU A 163 -8.06 -6.03 -2.50
C LEU A 163 -7.04 -6.33 -3.60
N GLU A 164 -5.82 -6.70 -3.23
CA GLU A 164 -4.80 -7.10 -4.21
C GLU A 164 -5.22 -8.33 -5.01
N ASN A 165 -5.80 -9.35 -4.36
CA ASN A 165 -6.32 -10.51 -5.08
C ASN A 165 -7.33 -10.12 -6.16
N ASN A 166 -8.27 -9.23 -5.82
CA ASN A 166 -9.29 -8.79 -6.78
C ASN A 166 -8.65 -7.97 -7.92
N MET A 167 -7.71 -7.08 -7.61
CA MET A 167 -7.03 -6.25 -8.61
C MET A 167 -6.14 -7.08 -9.55
N VAL A 168 -5.49 -8.12 -9.03
CA VAL A 168 -4.68 -9.04 -9.84
C VAL A 168 -5.54 -9.89 -10.78
N GLU A 169 -6.74 -10.31 -10.32
CA GLU A 169 -7.69 -11.02 -11.17
C GLU A 169 -8.28 -10.14 -12.28
N ASP A 170 -8.47 -8.86 -11.99
CA ASP A 170 -8.94 -7.86 -12.96
C ASP A 170 -7.79 -7.33 -13.86
N GLU A 171 -6.59 -7.93 -13.80
CA GLU A 171 -5.38 -7.51 -14.52
C GLU A 171 -4.93 -6.06 -14.22
N TYR A 172 -5.41 -5.49 -13.13
CA TYR A 172 -5.11 -4.11 -12.71
C TYR A 172 -3.71 -3.96 -12.13
N LEU A 173 -3.24 -4.99 -11.44
CA LEU A 173 -1.95 -5.03 -10.76
C LEU A 173 -1.24 -6.36 -11.00
N LYS A 174 0.08 -6.29 -10.93
CA LYS A 174 0.90 -7.50 -10.78
C LYS A 174 0.85 -7.98 -9.33
N GLU A 175 0.78 -9.28 -9.14
CA GLU A 175 0.82 -9.91 -7.82
C GLU A 175 2.03 -9.44 -7.00
N GLY A 176 1.83 -9.09 -5.73
CA GLY A 176 2.86 -8.54 -4.85
C GLY A 176 3.18 -7.07 -5.11
N SER A 177 2.28 -6.32 -5.75
CA SER A 177 2.45 -4.86 -5.94
C SER A 177 2.08 -4.07 -4.69
N ILE A 178 1.12 -4.55 -3.91
CA ILE A 178 0.66 -3.95 -2.66
C ILE A 178 1.14 -4.77 -1.47
N THR A 179 1.00 -6.11 -1.54
CA THR A 179 1.35 -7.03 -0.47
C THR A 179 2.71 -7.67 -0.69
N GLU A 180 3.30 -8.23 0.35
CA GLU A 180 4.53 -9.01 0.28
C GLU A 180 4.35 -10.38 0.96
N PHE A 181 5.25 -11.30 0.63
CA PHE A 181 5.29 -12.58 1.32
C PHE A 181 5.80 -12.41 2.76
N THR A 182 4.94 -12.71 3.71
CA THR A 182 5.22 -12.62 5.16
C THR A 182 5.33 -13.97 5.84
N GLY A 183 5.21 -15.04 5.07
CA GLY A 183 5.18 -16.43 5.53
C GLY A 183 3.88 -17.11 5.08
N ILE A 184 3.88 -18.44 5.14
CA ILE A 184 2.65 -19.20 4.88
C ILE A 184 1.97 -19.42 6.22
N HIS A 185 0.77 -18.85 6.37
CA HIS A 185 -0.04 -18.92 7.59
C HIS A 185 -1.43 -19.46 7.24
N PHE A 186 -1.67 -20.71 7.61
CA PHE A 186 -3.00 -21.32 7.56
C PHE A 186 -3.27 -21.92 8.95
N ASP A 187 -4.40 -21.55 9.52
CA ASP A 187 -4.88 -22.00 10.82
C ASP A 187 -6.41 -22.17 10.78
N ASP A 188 -7.03 -22.47 11.92
CA ASP A 188 -8.47 -22.67 12.01
C ASP A 188 -9.29 -21.40 11.70
N GLU A 189 -8.73 -20.22 11.99
CA GLU A 189 -9.35 -18.92 11.67
C GLU A 189 -9.13 -18.52 10.20
N ASN A 190 -8.02 -18.99 9.62
CA ASN A 190 -7.64 -18.73 8.23
C ASN A 190 -7.30 -20.06 7.52
N PRO A 191 -8.31 -20.89 7.21
CA PRO A 191 -8.09 -22.21 6.64
C PRO A 191 -7.52 -22.12 5.22
N TYR A 192 -6.77 -23.15 4.85
CA TYR A 192 -6.19 -23.24 3.50
C TYR A 192 -7.27 -23.10 2.43
N SER A 193 -7.03 -22.17 1.51
CA SER A 193 -7.72 -22.11 0.23
C SER A 193 -6.72 -22.22 -0.92
N TYR A 194 -7.11 -22.86 -2.02
CA TYR A 194 -6.27 -22.98 -3.21
C TYR A 194 -5.81 -21.62 -3.75
N ARG A 195 -6.72 -20.64 -3.76
CA ARG A 195 -6.45 -19.28 -4.22
C ARG A 195 -5.38 -18.61 -3.35
N GLU A 196 -5.54 -18.65 -2.04
CA GLU A 196 -4.57 -18.06 -1.11
C GLU A 196 -3.24 -18.81 -1.13
N GLY A 197 -3.26 -20.14 -1.15
CA GLY A 197 -2.05 -20.94 -1.29
C GLY A 197 -1.26 -20.60 -2.55
N LYS A 198 -1.95 -20.41 -3.67
CA LYS A 198 -1.35 -19.98 -4.93
C LYS A 198 -0.71 -18.60 -4.82
N ARG A 199 -1.41 -17.65 -4.21
CA ARG A 199 -0.91 -16.30 -3.97
C ARG A 199 0.36 -16.33 -3.09
N GLN A 200 0.30 -17.03 -1.97
CA GLN A 200 1.42 -17.17 -1.03
C GLN A 200 2.66 -17.78 -1.70
N LEU A 201 2.47 -18.84 -2.49
CA LEU A 201 3.57 -19.46 -3.21
C LEU A 201 4.23 -18.50 -4.22
N ARG A 202 3.45 -17.74 -4.95
CA ARG A 202 3.99 -16.74 -5.90
C ARG A 202 4.74 -15.61 -5.21
N LEU A 203 4.22 -15.12 -4.08
CA LEU A 203 4.92 -14.11 -3.28
C LEU A 203 6.25 -14.66 -2.72
N LEU A 204 6.26 -15.92 -2.27
CA LEU A 204 7.49 -16.61 -1.85
C LEU A 204 8.52 -16.64 -2.98
N LEU A 205 8.11 -17.10 -4.17
CA LEU A 205 9.01 -17.18 -5.33
C LEU A 205 9.51 -15.79 -5.76
N LYS A 206 8.67 -14.76 -5.70
CA LYS A 206 9.08 -13.37 -5.94
C LYS A 206 10.15 -12.95 -4.93
N LYS A 207 9.95 -13.23 -3.64
CA LYS A 207 10.91 -12.91 -2.58
C LYS A 207 12.23 -13.65 -2.75
N LEU A 208 12.20 -14.95 -3.08
CA LEU A 208 13.40 -15.73 -3.39
C LEU A 208 14.14 -15.17 -4.61
N LYS A 209 13.43 -14.84 -5.68
CA LYS A 209 14.01 -14.25 -6.88
C LYS A 209 14.70 -12.91 -6.60
N SER A 210 14.19 -12.10 -5.70
CA SER A 210 14.77 -10.79 -5.33
C SER A 210 15.84 -10.86 -4.25
N ASN A 211 16.08 -12.04 -3.64
CA ASN A 211 17.03 -12.20 -2.56
C ASN A 211 18.47 -12.04 -3.05
N LYS A 212 19.18 -11.02 -2.56
CA LYS A 212 20.55 -10.72 -2.97
C LYS A 212 21.54 -11.77 -2.51
N ILE A 213 21.41 -12.23 -1.26
CA ILE A 213 22.30 -13.27 -0.68
C ILE A 213 22.21 -14.54 -1.51
N LEU A 214 20.97 -14.98 -1.81
CA LEU A 214 20.76 -16.18 -2.62
C LEU A 214 21.37 -16.06 -4.02
N LYS A 215 21.28 -14.88 -4.64
CA LYS A 215 21.90 -14.61 -5.95
C LYS A 215 23.41 -14.63 -5.90
N GLU A 216 24.00 -14.04 -4.86
CA GLU A 216 25.45 -13.99 -4.63
C GLU A 216 26.01 -15.39 -4.36
N GLU A 217 25.37 -16.17 -3.48
CA GLU A 217 25.79 -17.54 -3.15
C GLU A 217 25.68 -18.52 -4.33
N LEU A 218 24.61 -18.39 -5.11
CA LEU A 218 24.42 -19.26 -6.29
C LEU A 218 25.20 -18.80 -7.51
N GLY A 219 25.67 -17.55 -7.57
CA GLY A 219 26.37 -16.97 -8.71
C GLY A 219 25.54 -16.92 -10.00
N ILE A 220 24.21 -16.96 -9.90
CA ILE A 220 23.28 -17.10 -11.03
C ILE A 220 22.06 -16.21 -10.89
N ASN A 221 21.47 -15.89 -12.04
CA ASN A 221 20.18 -15.21 -12.08
C ASN A 221 19.02 -16.19 -11.99
N LEU A 222 18.16 -16.01 -10.99
CA LEU A 222 16.93 -16.78 -10.85
C LEU A 222 15.83 -16.15 -11.70
N ASN A 223 15.25 -16.92 -12.59
CA ASN A 223 14.12 -16.52 -13.41
C ASN A 223 12.86 -17.30 -13.02
N HIS A 224 11.76 -16.59 -12.86
CA HIS A 224 10.44 -17.18 -12.70
C HIS A 224 9.69 -17.03 -14.02
N LYS A 225 9.60 -18.12 -14.77
CA LYS A 225 8.67 -18.22 -15.89
C LYS A 225 7.38 -18.82 -15.35
N GLY A 226 6.55 -18.00 -14.70
CA GLY A 226 5.26 -18.45 -14.19
C GLY A 226 4.45 -19.12 -15.28
N ARG A 227 4.34 -20.43 -15.25
CA ARG A 227 3.29 -21.14 -15.97
C ARG A 227 2.09 -21.15 -15.04
N GLY A 228 0.97 -20.55 -15.46
CA GLY A 228 -0.29 -20.54 -14.74
C GLY A 228 -0.95 -21.92 -14.56
N GLY A 229 -0.15 -22.96 -14.36
CA GLY A 229 -0.54 -24.35 -14.33
C GLY A 229 -0.59 -25.00 -12.97
N ILE A 230 -0.85 -24.25 -11.92
CA ILE A 230 -1.13 -24.86 -10.61
C ILE A 230 -2.45 -25.61 -10.72
N LYS A 231 -2.40 -26.94 -10.68
CA LYS A 231 -3.58 -27.80 -10.80
C LYS A 231 -4.48 -27.65 -9.57
N LYS A 232 -5.81 -27.65 -9.79
CA LYS A 232 -6.81 -27.60 -8.74
C LYS A 232 -6.84 -28.84 -7.81
N VAL A 233 -6.28 -29.96 -8.26
CA VAL A 233 -6.29 -31.22 -7.54
C VAL A 233 -4.86 -31.69 -7.38
N GLY A 234 -4.44 -31.93 -6.16
CA GLY A 234 -3.10 -32.38 -5.80
C GLY A 234 -2.24 -31.32 -5.12
N ASN A 235 -0.95 -31.47 -5.20
CA ASN A 235 0.01 -30.58 -4.55
C ASN A 235 0.09 -29.22 -5.24
N LEU A 236 0.19 -28.17 -4.45
CA LEU A 236 0.49 -26.82 -4.91
C LEU A 236 2.00 -26.72 -5.11
N TRP A 237 2.47 -26.43 -6.32
CA TRP A 237 3.89 -26.26 -6.60
C TRP A 237 4.12 -25.21 -7.69
N ASP A 238 5.28 -24.58 -7.63
CA ASP A 238 5.83 -23.70 -8.64
C ASP A 238 7.35 -23.80 -8.60
N TYR A 239 8.08 -23.17 -9.52
CA TYR A 239 9.53 -23.33 -9.61
C TYR A 239 10.23 -22.06 -10.07
N LEU A 240 11.51 -21.96 -9.71
CA LEU A 240 12.45 -21.01 -10.27
C LEU A 240 13.35 -21.70 -11.29
N THR A 241 13.63 -21.04 -12.39
CA THR A 241 14.61 -21.50 -13.36
C THR A 241 15.91 -20.74 -13.20
N PHE A 242 17.02 -21.43 -13.41
CA PHE A 242 18.32 -20.82 -13.47
C PHE A 242 18.62 -20.38 -14.90
N ASP A 243 19.14 -19.15 -15.04
CA ASP A 243 19.69 -18.71 -16.32
C ASP A 243 21.15 -19.14 -16.38
N THR A 244 21.42 -20.24 -17.05
CA THR A 244 22.79 -20.78 -17.20
C THR A 244 23.55 -20.15 -18.36
N GLY A 245 22.94 -19.21 -19.10
CA GLY A 245 23.53 -18.67 -20.33
C GLY A 245 23.62 -19.67 -21.49
N VAL A 246 23.29 -20.94 -21.26
CA VAL A 246 23.31 -22.00 -22.26
C VAL A 246 21.88 -22.26 -22.74
N LYS A 247 21.62 -22.01 -24.01
CA LYS A 247 20.34 -22.37 -24.64
C LYS A 247 20.11 -23.88 -24.48
N ASN A 248 19.05 -24.26 -23.77
CA ASN A 248 18.50 -25.65 -23.66
C ASN A 248 19.08 -26.61 -22.61
N LYS A 249 19.54 -26.16 -21.45
CA LYS A 249 19.67 -27.10 -20.32
C LYS A 249 18.72 -26.68 -19.18
N SER A 250 17.58 -27.39 -19.06
CA SER A 250 16.79 -27.42 -17.83
C SER A 250 17.41 -28.48 -16.90
N PHE A 251 17.82 -28.08 -15.70
CA PHE A 251 18.03 -29.05 -14.64
C PHE A 251 16.71 -29.21 -13.88
N THR A 252 16.20 -30.40 -13.83
CA THR A 252 15.12 -30.84 -12.95
C THR A 252 15.69 -31.22 -11.60
#